data_6b966d6de6316f141b00bda988909700
#
_entry.id   6b966d6de6316f141b00bda988909700
#
_cell.length_a   1.000
_cell.length_b   1.000
_cell.length_c   1.000
_cell.angle_alpha   90.00
_cell.angle_beta   90.00
_cell.angle_gamma   90.00
#
_symmetry.space_group_name_H-M   'P 1'
#
loop_
_entity.id
_entity.type
_entity.pdbx_description
1 polymer ?
#
loop_
_entity_poly.entity_id
_entity_poly.type
_entity_poly.pdbx_seq_one_letter_code
_entity_poly.pdbx_strand_id
1 'polypeptide(L)'
;NGDASIAIAGLTFTDIQTLNLQLLDGIGLDSSADITGTDLKSVVVTGTGSFDLNSNTISGSSTNRVTLDASGLSNSVTLYLDATSDGVANIQTGSAADVITIDGVTSDVSGYVVATNEAEDTINITMNGDGATAVIDIDGGEGNDTLILDAGIDLSSSTLTLTSVETIELIGGGTSQKIAASDISGVSFSVSESGAGTAVLTVTADQTTINLSNLRFESSFAIGVDSILVDASDASSGVTITGSIGDDTITGSNADDIINGGDATDIISGGTGDDTIDGGNGADTLTGGAGDDEFDFTSGSSTESEMDSITDYQADADDEHNDTIDNITGTVGADTSSVDVKSAISGGSGSEVVTASVTTGIVTLTGADSGSIDSLAEWIAAVSVDGVIALGADDADSTGTVAFQFNGNTYVVESNDTFDNDTPNVDIVSVIELTGITGITAVSDAAAASTILIA
;
A
#
# COMPACT_ATOMS: atom_id res chain seq x y z
N ASN A 1 36.46 -20.12 -26.66
CA ASN A 1 35.49 -20.75 -27.55
C ASN A 1 34.34 -19.76 -27.63
N GLY A 2 34.21 -19.04 -28.74
CA GLY A 2 33.10 -18.15 -28.95
C GLY A 2 31.88 -18.99 -29.43
N ASP A 3 30.74 -18.80 -28.81
CA ASP A 3 29.51 -19.33 -29.33
C ASP A 3 29.31 -18.83 -30.75
N ALA A 4 29.12 -19.75 -31.67
CA ALA A 4 28.83 -19.39 -33.04
C ALA A 4 27.30 -19.24 -33.17
N SER A 5 26.82 -18.00 -33.16
CA SER A 5 25.44 -17.75 -33.55
C SER A 5 25.26 -17.95 -35.05
N ILE A 6 24.22 -18.65 -35.46
CA ILE A 6 23.81 -18.75 -36.85
C ILE A 6 22.70 -17.72 -37.05
N ALA A 7 23.04 -16.63 -37.73
CA ALA A 7 22.02 -15.70 -38.20
C ALA A 7 21.25 -16.32 -39.37
N ILE A 8 19.98 -16.60 -39.16
CA ILE A 8 19.07 -17.07 -40.21
C ILE A 8 18.26 -15.88 -40.71
N ALA A 9 18.45 -15.46 -41.91
CA ALA A 9 17.74 -14.35 -42.54
C ALA A 9 16.33 -14.80 -42.94
N GLY A 10 15.32 -14.55 -42.13
CA GLY A 10 13.89 -14.73 -42.35
C GLY A 10 13.44 -16.16 -42.75
N LEU A 11 12.64 -16.78 -41.91
CA LEU A 11 12.03 -18.06 -42.22
C LEU A 11 10.54 -17.83 -42.59
N THR A 12 10.21 -17.96 -43.86
CA THR A 12 8.82 -17.87 -44.34
C THR A 12 8.32 -19.24 -44.80
N PHE A 13 7.22 -19.69 -44.25
CA PHE A 13 6.63 -21.00 -44.55
C PHE A 13 5.22 -20.87 -45.14
N THR A 14 4.89 -21.77 -46.05
CA THR A 14 3.54 -21.98 -46.55
C THR A 14 3.12 -23.41 -46.26
N ASP A 15 1.87 -23.62 -45.83
CA ASP A 15 1.29 -24.93 -45.52
C ASP A 15 2.00 -25.72 -44.38
N ILE A 16 2.76 -25.01 -43.48
CA ILE A 16 3.39 -25.61 -42.30
C ILE A 16 2.64 -25.17 -41.07
N GLN A 17 2.13 -26.12 -40.27
CA GLN A 17 1.42 -25.86 -39.03
C GLN A 17 2.34 -25.93 -37.82
N THR A 18 3.38 -26.74 -37.86
CA THR A 18 4.36 -26.90 -36.76
C THR A 18 5.76 -26.84 -37.32
N LEU A 19 6.55 -25.94 -36.74
CA LEU A 19 7.98 -25.81 -36.99
C LEU A 19 8.75 -26.40 -35.81
N ASN A 20 9.58 -27.42 -36.08
CA ASN A 20 10.48 -27.99 -35.06
C ASN A 20 11.90 -27.50 -35.30
N LEU A 21 12.48 -26.86 -34.30
CA LEU A 21 13.86 -26.38 -34.28
C LEU A 21 14.66 -27.20 -33.25
N GLN A 22 15.80 -27.74 -33.64
CA GLN A 22 16.72 -28.39 -32.72
C GLN A 22 18.01 -27.59 -32.67
N LEU A 23 18.33 -27.05 -31.47
CA LEU A 23 19.53 -26.26 -31.21
C LEU A 23 20.57 -27.16 -30.55
N LEU A 24 21.78 -27.18 -31.07
CA LEU A 24 22.88 -28.00 -30.58
C LEU A 24 23.85 -27.14 -29.73
N ASP A 25 24.65 -27.81 -28.90
CA ASP A 25 25.67 -27.15 -28.06
C ASP A 25 26.53 -26.14 -28.83
N GLY A 26 26.61 -24.92 -28.27
CA GLY A 26 27.40 -23.83 -28.86
C GLY A 26 26.78 -23.21 -30.11
N ILE A 27 25.53 -23.54 -30.43
CA ILE A 27 24.78 -22.92 -31.53
C ILE A 27 23.55 -22.25 -30.93
N GLY A 28 23.58 -20.94 -30.83
CA GLY A 28 22.39 -20.12 -30.56
C GLY A 28 21.71 -19.75 -31.88
N LEU A 29 20.39 -19.70 -31.88
CA LEU A 29 19.64 -19.01 -32.92
C LEU A 29 19.61 -17.53 -32.49
N ASP A 30 20.52 -16.74 -33.03
CA ASP A 30 20.44 -15.29 -33.00
C ASP A 30 19.79 -14.90 -34.32
N SER A 31 18.50 -14.68 -34.29
CA SER A 31 17.80 -14.35 -35.52
C SER A 31 17.71 -12.83 -35.67
N SER A 32 18.28 -12.33 -36.73
CA SER A 32 17.95 -11.02 -37.29
C SER A 32 16.72 -11.09 -38.21
N ALA A 33 15.84 -12.08 -38.02
CA ALA A 33 14.79 -12.32 -39.01
C ALA A 33 13.55 -13.01 -38.42
N ASP A 34 12.41 -12.56 -38.88
CA ASP A 34 11.08 -13.05 -38.50
C ASP A 34 10.88 -14.53 -38.87
N ILE A 35 10.14 -15.24 -38.01
CA ILE A 35 9.59 -16.56 -38.31
C ILE A 35 8.13 -16.38 -38.69
N THR A 36 7.78 -16.51 -39.97
CA THR A 36 6.45 -16.21 -40.44
C THR A 36 5.83 -17.39 -41.21
N GLY A 37 4.54 -17.63 -41.01
CA GLY A 37 3.85 -18.66 -41.77
C GLY A 37 2.33 -18.50 -41.71
N THR A 38 1.66 -18.49 -42.87
CA THR A 38 0.19 -18.29 -42.96
C THR A 38 -0.62 -19.35 -42.22
N ASP A 39 -0.08 -20.56 -42.07
CA ASP A 39 -0.73 -21.68 -41.38
C ASP A 39 0.01 -22.12 -40.12
N LEU A 40 1.03 -21.36 -39.71
CA LEU A 40 1.83 -21.67 -38.52
C LEU A 40 0.99 -21.55 -37.22
N LYS A 41 1.00 -22.61 -36.42
CA LYS A 41 0.28 -22.71 -35.15
C LYS A 41 1.21 -22.99 -33.98
N SER A 42 2.37 -23.59 -34.25
CA SER A 42 3.31 -23.98 -33.21
C SER A 42 4.74 -23.92 -33.71
N VAL A 43 5.60 -23.38 -32.86
CA VAL A 43 7.06 -23.47 -32.98
C VAL A 43 7.54 -24.26 -31.75
N VAL A 44 8.22 -25.37 -32.01
CA VAL A 44 8.80 -26.22 -30.95
C VAL A 44 10.32 -26.11 -31.03
N VAL A 45 10.95 -25.71 -29.93
CA VAL A 45 12.40 -25.52 -29.85
C VAL A 45 12.97 -26.48 -28.80
N THR A 46 13.95 -27.26 -29.18
CA THR A 46 14.58 -28.27 -28.31
C THR A 46 16.10 -28.24 -28.42
N GLY A 47 16.79 -28.76 -27.44
CA GLY A 47 18.25 -28.92 -27.48
C GLY A 47 18.98 -28.21 -26.36
N THR A 48 20.26 -27.95 -26.61
CA THR A 48 21.20 -27.39 -25.60
C THR A 48 21.76 -26.02 -26.04
N GLY A 49 21.32 -25.48 -27.17
CA GLY A 49 21.67 -24.12 -27.60
C GLY A 49 20.72 -23.07 -27.02
N SER A 50 21.09 -21.78 -27.04
CA SER A 50 20.24 -20.69 -26.67
C SER A 50 19.27 -20.30 -27.79
N PHE A 51 18.10 -19.78 -27.41
CA PHE A 51 17.13 -19.26 -28.36
C PHE A 51 16.89 -17.77 -28.07
N ASP A 52 17.36 -16.93 -28.96
CA ASP A 52 17.30 -15.48 -28.83
C ASP A 52 16.58 -14.89 -30.05
N LEU A 53 15.41 -14.30 -29.81
CA LEU A 53 14.61 -13.55 -30.78
C LEU A 53 14.48 -12.07 -30.37
N ASN A 54 15.55 -11.49 -29.92
CA ASN A 54 15.60 -10.09 -29.47
C ASN A 54 15.35 -9.15 -30.67
N SER A 55 14.15 -8.63 -30.80
CA SER A 55 13.66 -7.72 -31.86
C SER A 55 13.07 -8.38 -33.12
N ASN A 56 12.71 -9.66 -33.09
CA ASN A 56 12.14 -10.32 -34.27
C ASN A 56 10.84 -11.04 -33.93
N THR A 57 9.97 -11.17 -34.90
CA THR A 57 8.60 -11.62 -34.72
C THR A 57 8.41 -13.10 -35.02
N ILE A 58 7.53 -13.76 -34.25
CA ILE A 58 6.92 -15.04 -34.66
C ILE A 58 5.49 -14.77 -35.02
N SER A 59 5.11 -14.91 -36.25
CA SER A 59 3.74 -14.65 -36.70
C SER A 59 3.10 -15.80 -37.46
N GLY A 60 1.88 -16.09 -37.06
CA GLY A 60 0.95 -16.96 -37.81
C GLY A 60 0.06 -16.17 -38.77
N SER A 61 -1.12 -16.68 -39.03
CA SER A 61 -2.15 -15.90 -39.73
C SER A 61 -2.81 -14.91 -38.75
N SER A 62 -3.42 -13.86 -39.26
CA SER A 62 -4.18 -12.87 -38.50
C SER A 62 -5.33 -13.46 -37.66
N THR A 63 -5.64 -14.75 -37.81
CA THR A 63 -6.72 -15.46 -37.12
C THR A 63 -6.23 -16.56 -36.16
N ASN A 64 -4.95 -16.93 -36.21
CA ASN A 64 -4.39 -18.02 -35.41
C ASN A 64 -3.11 -17.55 -34.70
N ARG A 65 -3.16 -17.49 -33.40
CA ARG A 65 -1.99 -17.21 -32.57
C ARG A 65 -1.10 -18.44 -32.46
N VAL A 66 0.19 -18.22 -32.40
CA VAL A 66 1.21 -19.29 -32.41
C VAL A 66 1.53 -19.70 -30.98
N THR A 67 1.68 -20.97 -30.71
CA THR A 67 2.29 -21.48 -29.47
C THR A 67 3.80 -21.62 -29.69
N LEU A 68 4.58 -21.03 -28.80
CA LEU A 68 6.02 -21.29 -28.69
C LEU A 68 6.26 -22.28 -27.55
N ASP A 69 6.76 -23.44 -27.86
CA ASP A 69 7.16 -24.47 -26.91
C ASP A 69 8.68 -24.63 -26.97
N ALA A 70 9.36 -24.01 -26.03
CA ALA A 70 10.79 -24.14 -25.80
C ALA A 70 11.10 -24.91 -24.51
N SER A 71 10.13 -25.60 -23.93
CA SER A 71 10.28 -26.40 -22.69
C SER A 71 11.35 -27.49 -22.76
N GLY A 72 11.73 -27.86 -23.96
CA GLY A 72 12.82 -28.82 -24.20
C GLY A 72 14.23 -28.21 -24.30
N LEU A 73 14.38 -26.89 -24.09
CA LEU A 73 15.69 -26.24 -24.02
C LEU A 73 16.27 -26.31 -22.59
N SER A 74 17.58 -26.50 -22.53
CA SER A 74 18.34 -26.43 -21.27
C SER A 74 19.16 -25.15 -21.11
N ASN A 75 19.12 -24.29 -22.11
CA ASN A 75 19.75 -22.95 -22.09
C ASN A 75 18.69 -21.86 -22.23
N SER A 76 19.09 -20.62 -21.95
CA SER A 76 18.23 -19.47 -21.87
C SER A 76 17.47 -19.18 -23.17
N VAL A 77 16.24 -18.72 -22.98
CA VAL A 77 15.38 -18.12 -24.01
C VAL A 77 15.36 -16.61 -23.76
N THR A 78 15.62 -15.83 -24.77
CA THR A 78 15.36 -14.39 -24.78
C THR A 78 14.35 -14.11 -25.87
N LEU A 79 13.18 -13.59 -25.50
CA LEU A 79 12.08 -13.37 -26.41
C LEU A 79 11.55 -11.95 -26.27
N TYR A 80 11.43 -11.26 -27.37
CA TYR A 80 10.75 -9.98 -27.46
C TYR A 80 9.53 -10.13 -28.35
N LEU A 81 8.35 -9.90 -27.79
CA LEU A 81 7.07 -10.00 -28.46
C LEU A 81 6.48 -8.61 -28.67
N ASP A 82 6.33 -8.18 -29.90
CA ASP A 82 5.51 -7.02 -30.24
C ASP A 82 4.04 -7.44 -30.25
N ALA A 83 3.34 -7.13 -29.19
CA ALA A 83 1.93 -7.50 -29.02
C ALA A 83 1.00 -6.91 -30.09
N THR A 84 1.44 -5.89 -30.81
CA THR A 84 0.67 -5.27 -31.89
C THR A 84 0.79 -6.03 -33.22
N SER A 85 1.86 -6.80 -33.38
CA SER A 85 2.17 -7.49 -34.63
C SER A 85 2.37 -9.01 -34.51
N ASP A 86 2.74 -9.48 -33.30
CA ASP A 86 3.04 -10.87 -33.06
C ASP A 86 1.81 -11.73 -32.77
N GLY A 87 1.69 -12.82 -33.50
CA GLY A 87 0.63 -13.78 -33.29
C GLY A 87 0.90 -14.80 -32.18
N VAL A 88 1.86 -14.60 -31.26
CA VAL A 88 2.18 -15.57 -30.21
C VAL A 88 1.24 -15.40 -29.02
N ALA A 89 0.67 -16.50 -28.52
CA ALA A 89 -0.28 -16.51 -27.42
C ALA A 89 0.20 -17.30 -26.20
N ASN A 90 0.79 -18.48 -26.45
CA ASN A 90 1.28 -19.37 -25.41
C ASN A 90 2.78 -19.51 -25.56
N ILE A 91 3.48 -19.30 -24.47
CA ILE A 91 4.93 -19.36 -24.37
C ILE A 91 5.25 -20.34 -23.26
N GLN A 92 6.07 -21.34 -23.57
CA GLN A 92 6.70 -22.19 -22.58
C GLN A 92 8.21 -22.14 -22.80
N THR A 93 8.95 -21.84 -21.76
CA THR A 93 10.41 -21.85 -21.81
C THR A 93 11.00 -23.05 -21.08
N GLY A 94 12.32 -23.13 -21.00
CA GLY A 94 13.04 -24.30 -20.50
C GLY A 94 13.39 -24.24 -19.03
N SER A 95 14.56 -24.75 -18.68
CA SER A 95 15.03 -24.87 -17.29
C SER A 95 16.19 -23.94 -16.96
N ALA A 96 16.45 -22.96 -17.77
CA ALA A 96 17.47 -21.94 -17.54
C ALA A 96 16.81 -20.60 -17.34
N ALA A 97 17.56 -19.66 -16.77
CA ALA A 97 17.07 -18.29 -16.59
C ALA A 97 16.70 -17.65 -17.93
N ASP A 98 15.43 -17.32 -18.08
CA ASP A 98 14.81 -16.84 -19.30
C ASP A 98 14.37 -15.38 -19.21
N VAL A 99 14.30 -14.69 -20.34
CA VAL A 99 13.82 -13.30 -20.39
C VAL A 99 12.74 -13.17 -21.46
N ILE A 100 11.53 -12.86 -21.03
CA ILE A 100 10.38 -12.68 -21.92
C ILE A 100 9.92 -11.23 -21.84
N THR A 101 9.92 -10.53 -22.96
CA THR A 101 9.37 -9.17 -23.05
C THR A 101 8.12 -9.18 -23.90
N ILE A 102 7.02 -8.71 -23.35
CA ILE A 102 5.75 -8.48 -24.03
C ILE A 102 5.59 -6.98 -24.21
N ASP A 103 5.86 -6.48 -25.40
CA ASP A 103 5.81 -5.06 -25.73
C ASP A 103 4.52 -4.68 -26.43
N GLY A 104 3.92 -3.58 -25.99
CA GLY A 104 2.77 -3.01 -26.68
C GLY A 104 1.46 -3.76 -26.47
N VAL A 105 1.20 -4.29 -25.26
CA VAL A 105 -0.09 -4.92 -24.94
C VAL A 105 -1.24 -3.97 -25.23
N THR A 106 -2.19 -4.39 -26.04
CA THR A 106 -3.36 -3.60 -26.46
C THR A 106 -4.66 -4.37 -26.23
N SER A 107 -5.79 -3.66 -26.26
CA SER A 107 -7.12 -4.23 -26.02
C SER A 107 -7.61 -5.25 -27.07
N ASP A 108 -6.92 -5.36 -28.19
CA ASP A 108 -7.32 -6.28 -29.26
C ASP A 108 -6.73 -7.69 -29.12
N VAL A 109 -5.97 -7.94 -28.04
CA VAL A 109 -5.22 -9.17 -27.87
C VAL A 109 -5.91 -10.10 -26.86
N SER A 110 -6.43 -11.19 -27.33
CA SER A 110 -7.03 -12.25 -26.52
C SER A 110 -5.97 -13.12 -25.85
N GLY A 111 -5.46 -12.69 -24.70
CA GLY A 111 -4.71 -13.51 -23.75
C GLY A 111 -3.24 -13.84 -24.12
N TYR A 112 -2.36 -13.64 -23.19
CA TYR A 112 -1.01 -14.21 -23.15
C TYR A 112 -0.95 -15.24 -22.04
N VAL A 113 -0.35 -16.40 -22.33
CA VAL A 113 -0.01 -17.41 -21.32
C VAL A 113 1.49 -17.62 -21.38
N VAL A 114 2.17 -17.33 -20.32
CA VAL A 114 3.64 -17.47 -20.18
C VAL A 114 3.92 -18.44 -19.06
N ALA A 115 4.69 -19.48 -19.34
CA ALA A 115 5.20 -20.42 -18.34
C ALA A 115 6.71 -20.57 -18.50
N THR A 116 7.47 -20.19 -17.48
CA THR A 116 8.94 -20.16 -17.56
C THR A 116 9.61 -21.37 -16.94
N ASN A 117 8.94 -22.19 -16.16
CA ASN A 117 9.29 -23.48 -15.59
C ASN A 117 10.33 -23.49 -14.47
N GLU A 118 11.62 -23.58 -14.73
CA GLU A 118 12.68 -23.68 -13.71
C GLU A 118 13.66 -22.52 -13.85
N ALA A 119 14.32 -22.12 -12.77
CA ALA A 119 15.32 -21.06 -12.63
C ALA A 119 14.75 -19.67 -12.29
N GLU A 120 15.60 -18.66 -12.23
CA GLU A 120 15.21 -17.27 -11.95
C GLU A 120 14.87 -16.58 -13.27
N ASP A 121 13.60 -16.38 -13.54
CA ASP A 121 13.11 -15.88 -14.82
C ASP A 121 12.67 -14.40 -14.72
N THR A 122 12.66 -13.72 -15.86
CA THR A 122 12.26 -12.33 -15.94
C THR A 122 11.21 -12.14 -17.03
N ILE A 123 10.05 -11.64 -16.64
CA ILE A 123 8.97 -11.31 -17.56
C ILE A 123 8.78 -9.79 -17.54
N ASN A 124 9.01 -9.13 -18.66
CA ASN A 124 8.80 -7.70 -18.81
C ASN A 124 7.49 -7.44 -19.54
N ILE A 125 6.65 -6.58 -18.98
CA ILE A 125 5.44 -6.10 -19.66
C ILE A 125 5.61 -4.61 -19.94
N THR A 126 5.51 -4.26 -21.20
CA THR A 126 5.49 -2.87 -21.66
C THR A 126 4.19 -2.58 -22.39
N MET A 127 3.70 -1.36 -22.35
CA MET A 127 2.44 -0.99 -22.98
C MET A 127 2.58 0.19 -23.93
N ASN A 128 1.80 0.14 -25.00
CA ASN A 128 1.58 1.28 -25.90
C ASN A 128 0.11 1.69 -25.86
N GLY A 129 -0.31 2.41 -24.79
CA GLY A 129 -1.64 3.01 -24.71
C GLY A 129 -2.34 2.79 -23.37
N ASP A 130 -3.21 3.74 -23.03
CA ASP A 130 -4.04 3.69 -21.83
C ASP A 130 -5.20 2.69 -21.99
N GLY A 131 -5.47 1.91 -20.95
CA GLY A 131 -6.70 1.12 -20.81
C GLY A 131 -6.79 -0.15 -21.64
N ALA A 132 -5.70 -0.89 -21.78
CA ALA A 132 -5.76 -2.23 -22.40
C ALA A 132 -6.62 -3.18 -21.56
N THR A 133 -7.44 -3.99 -22.24
CA THR A 133 -8.23 -5.08 -21.62
C THR A 133 -7.65 -6.43 -22.05
N ALA A 134 -6.43 -6.73 -21.68
CA ALA A 134 -5.76 -7.98 -21.99
C ALA A 134 -6.04 -9.04 -20.91
N VAL A 135 -5.90 -10.30 -21.27
CA VAL A 135 -5.79 -11.41 -20.32
C VAL A 135 -4.34 -11.86 -20.33
N ILE A 136 -3.66 -11.78 -19.19
CA ILE A 136 -2.24 -12.11 -19.04
C ILE A 136 -2.13 -13.14 -17.91
N ASP A 137 -1.66 -14.33 -18.24
CA ASP A 137 -1.49 -15.44 -17.31
C ASP A 137 -0.01 -15.82 -17.28
N ILE A 138 0.64 -15.62 -16.14
CA ILE A 138 2.07 -15.82 -15.93
C ILE A 138 2.27 -16.87 -14.84
N ASP A 139 3.01 -17.92 -15.19
CA ASP A 139 3.50 -18.93 -14.26
C ASP A 139 5.04 -18.93 -14.32
N GLY A 140 5.68 -18.40 -13.27
CA GLY A 140 7.14 -18.37 -13.12
C GLY A 140 7.74 -19.76 -12.94
N GLY A 141 7.05 -20.64 -12.22
CA GLY A 141 7.50 -22.02 -12.03
C GLY A 141 8.34 -22.23 -10.77
N GLU A 142 9.51 -22.86 -10.89
CA GLU A 142 10.46 -23.00 -9.76
C GLU A 142 11.58 -21.96 -9.89
N GLY A 143 11.73 -21.10 -8.93
CA GLY A 143 12.77 -20.09 -8.93
C GLY A 143 12.41 -18.90 -8.06
N ASN A 144 13.12 -17.79 -8.27
CA ASN A 144 12.73 -16.46 -7.84
C ASN A 144 12.43 -15.65 -9.08
N ASP A 145 11.18 -15.60 -9.46
CA ASP A 145 10.75 -15.05 -10.72
C ASP A 145 10.30 -13.61 -10.57
N THR A 146 10.61 -12.80 -11.56
CA THR A 146 10.37 -11.36 -11.52
C THR A 146 9.48 -10.92 -12.68
N LEU A 147 8.36 -10.30 -12.32
CA LEU A 147 7.56 -9.52 -13.25
C LEU A 147 8.01 -8.07 -13.22
N ILE A 148 8.50 -7.54 -14.33
CA ILE A 148 8.87 -6.13 -14.46
C ILE A 148 7.74 -5.36 -15.13
N LEU A 149 7.28 -4.32 -14.47
CA LEU A 149 6.29 -3.38 -14.99
C LEU A 149 6.97 -2.07 -15.39
N ASP A 150 6.91 -1.75 -16.67
CA ASP A 150 7.50 -0.51 -17.20
C ASP A 150 6.77 0.74 -16.69
N ALA A 151 7.45 1.86 -16.72
CA ALA A 151 6.91 3.12 -16.22
C ALA A 151 5.62 3.55 -16.95
N GLY A 152 4.55 3.82 -16.19
CA GLY A 152 3.27 4.26 -16.73
C GLY A 152 2.40 3.18 -17.34
N ILE A 153 2.71 1.91 -17.08
CA ILE A 153 1.84 0.79 -17.51
C ILE A 153 0.51 0.84 -16.75
N ASP A 154 -0.60 0.62 -17.44
CA ASP A 154 -1.95 0.55 -16.86
C ASP A 154 -2.62 -0.77 -17.23
N LEU A 155 -2.62 -1.71 -16.28
CA LEU A 155 -3.26 -3.02 -16.35
C LEU A 155 -4.58 -3.07 -15.56
N SER A 156 -5.06 -1.95 -15.01
CA SER A 156 -6.23 -1.92 -14.13
C SER A 156 -7.53 -2.43 -14.77
N SER A 157 -7.60 -2.42 -16.09
CA SER A 157 -8.72 -2.98 -16.86
C SER A 157 -8.41 -4.35 -17.48
N SER A 158 -7.22 -4.88 -17.25
CA SER A 158 -6.78 -6.20 -17.70
C SER A 158 -7.06 -7.26 -16.64
N THR A 159 -6.99 -8.52 -17.02
CA THR A 159 -6.93 -9.63 -16.05
C THR A 159 -5.50 -10.13 -16.02
N LEU A 160 -4.84 -9.97 -14.90
CA LEU A 160 -3.48 -10.45 -14.66
C LEU A 160 -3.54 -11.61 -13.65
N THR A 161 -3.11 -12.80 -14.07
CA THR A 161 -2.97 -13.96 -13.17
C THR A 161 -1.50 -14.23 -12.95
N LEU A 162 -1.07 -14.20 -11.70
CA LEU A 162 0.30 -14.49 -11.29
C LEU A 162 0.35 -15.79 -10.51
N THR A 163 1.15 -16.73 -10.98
CA THR A 163 1.45 -17.99 -10.29
C THR A 163 2.96 -18.11 -10.16
N SER A 164 3.46 -18.45 -8.97
CA SER A 164 4.91 -18.61 -8.76
C SER A 164 5.73 -17.43 -9.30
N VAL A 165 5.31 -16.22 -8.96
CA VAL A 165 6.05 -14.97 -9.20
C VAL A 165 6.34 -14.35 -7.85
N GLU A 166 7.61 -14.24 -7.48
CA GLU A 166 8.02 -13.80 -6.15
C GLU A 166 8.24 -12.30 -6.07
N THR A 167 8.52 -11.65 -7.20
CA THR A 167 8.83 -10.22 -7.22
C THR A 167 8.08 -9.49 -8.33
N ILE A 168 7.50 -8.35 -7.98
CA ILE A 168 7.09 -7.33 -8.96
C ILE A 168 8.09 -6.18 -8.88
N GLU A 169 8.79 -5.94 -9.96
CA GLU A 169 9.74 -4.84 -10.09
C GLU A 169 9.11 -3.68 -10.84
N LEU A 170 9.12 -2.51 -10.23
CA LEU A 170 8.62 -1.27 -10.81
C LEU A 170 9.77 -0.48 -11.43
N ILE A 171 9.63 -0.06 -12.67
CA ILE A 171 10.59 0.85 -13.27
C ILE A 171 10.27 2.27 -12.81
N GLY A 172 11.14 2.85 -11.98
CA GLY A 172 11.02 4.22 -11.49
C GLY A 172 11.06 5.24 -12.63
N GLY A 173 10.44 6.38 -12.44
CA GLY A 173 10.38 7.45 -13.45
C GLY A 173 9.32 8.50 -13.16
N GLY A 174 8.65 8.40 -12.01
CA GLY A 174 7.63 9.35 -11.56
C GLY A 174 6.26 9.16 -12.23
N THR A 175 6.05 8.06 -12.94
CA THR A 175 4.75 7.65 -13.46
C THR A 175 4.34 6.34 -12.79
N SER A 176 3.11 6.29 -12.27
CA SER A 176 2.61 5.10 -11.59
C SER A 176 2.38 3.93 -12.56
N GLN A 177 2.65 2.73 -12.06
CA GLN A 177 2.17 1.49 -12.65
C GLN A 177 0.82 1.15 -12.02
N LYS A 178 -0.15 0.70 -12.83
CA LYS A 178 -1.50 0.39 -12.33
C LYS A 178 -1.87 -1.06 -12.57
N ILE A 179 -2.43 -1.68 -11.55
CA ILE A 179 -2.99 -3.04 -11.58
C ILE A 179 -4.36 -3.08 -10.90
N ALA A 180 -5.17 -4.06 -11.24
CA ALA A 180 -6.43 -4.27 -10.55
C ALA A 180 -6.21 -4.92 -9.17
N ALA A 181 -7.04 -4.57 -8.20
CA ALA A 181 -6.96 -5.15 -6.85
C ALA A 181 -7.18 -6.66 -6.86
N SER A 182 -8.04 -7.19 -7.73
CA SER A 182 -8.29 -8.63 -7.85
C SER A 182 -7.05 -9.44 -8.24
N ASP A 183 -6.08 -8.79 -8.89
CA ASP A 183 -4.88 -9.47 -9.39
C ASP A 183 -3.85 -9.74 -8.27
N ILE A 184 -3.85 -8.92 -7.21
CA ILE A 184 -2.82 -8.95 -6.16
C ILE A 184 -3.35 -9.06 -4.73
N SER A 185 -4.64 -8.87 -4.50
CA SER A 185 -5.23 -8.94 -3.15
C SER A 185 -5.04 -10.32 -2.52
N GLY A 186 -4.41 -10.36 -1.35
CA GLY A 186 -4.12 -11.59 -0.62
C GLY A 186 -2.97 -12.42 -1.17
N VAL A 187 -2.35 -12.00 -2.26
CA VAL A 187 -1.15 -12.65 -2.83
C VAL A 187 0.09 -12.18 -2.06
N SER A 188 1.10 -13.05 -1.96
CA SER A 188 2.37 -12.73 -1.30
C SER A 188 3.47 -12.62 -2.34
N PHE A 189 4.02 -11.43 -2.50
CA PHE A 189 5.20 -11.16 -3.33
C PHE A 189 5.98 -9.97 -2.77
N SER A 190 7.21 -9.82 -3.24
CA SER A 190 8.04 -8.66 -2.96
C SER A 190 7.81 -7.56 -4.01
N VAL A 191 7.82 -6.32 -3.58
CA VAL A 191 7.86 -5.16 -4.49
C VAL A 191 9.29 -4.61 -4.47
N SER A 192 9.86 -4.41 -5.64
CA SER A 192 11.17 -3.81 -5.82
C SER A 192 11.11 -2.66 -6.81
N GLU A 193 12.13 -1.82 -6.83
CA GLU A 193 12.26 -0.71 -7.77
C GLU A 193 13.59 -0.78 -8.49
N SER A 194 13.57 -0.45 -9.78
CA SER A 194 14.76 -0.15 -10.55
C SER A 194 14.58 1.13 -11.37
N GLY A 195 15.67 1.81 -11.66
CA GLY A 195 15.63 3.07 -12.41
C GLY A 195 16.01 4.27 -11.56
N ALA A 196 15.52 5.44 -11.91
CA ALA A 196 15.77 6.68 -11.19
C ALA A 196 14.46 7.44 -11.00
N GLY A 197 14.17 7.80 -9.77
CA GLY A 197 12.96 8.54 -9.40
C GLY A 197 12.12 7.77 -8.39
N THR A 198 10.89 8.17 -8.20
CA THR A 198 9.92 7.49 -7.35
C THR A 198 9.19 6.40 -8.12
N ALA A 199 8.98 5.25 -7.50
CA ALA A 199 8.08 4.22 -7.98
C ALA A 199 6.75 4.31 -7.24
N VAL A 200 5.65 4.21 -7.98
CA VAL A 200 4.30 4.20 -7.41
C VAL A 200 3.52 3.05 -8.02
N LEU A 201 3.12 2.10 -7.19
CA LEU A 201 2.19 1.06 -7.61
C LEU A 201 0.76 1.50 -7.25
N THR A 202 -0.05 1.76 -8.26
CA THR A 202 -1.47 2.06 -8.07
C THR A 202 -2.30 0.78 -8.16
N VAL A 203 -3.03 0.50 -7.09
CA VAL A 203 -3.97 -0.62 -6.98
C VAL A 203 -5.37 -0.06 -7.13
N THR A 204 -6.02 -0.34 -8.25
CA THR A 204 -7.38 0.15 -8.53
C THR A 204 -8.41 -0.86 -8.06
N ALA A 205 -9.40 -0.40 -7.29
CA ALA A 205 -10.43 -1.28 -6.76
C ALA A 205 -11.40 -1.76 -7.86
N ASP A 206 -11.44 -3.06 -8.07
CA ASP A 206 -12.39 -3.79 -8.92
C ASP A 206 -13.17 -4.85 -8.13
N GLN A 207 -12.95 -4.91 -6.81
CA GLN A 207 -13.60 -5.78 -5.85
C GLN A 207 -13.81 -5.05 -4.51
N THR A 208 -14.66 -5.60 -3.65
CA THR A 208 -15.03 -4.98 -2.37
C THR A 208 -14.08 -5.32 -1.21
N THR A 209 -13.10 -6.17 -1.42
CA THR A 209 -12.13 -6.53 -0.37
C THR A 209 -10.73 -6.50 -0.97
N ILE A 210 -9.88 -5.62 -0.45
CA ILE A 210 -8.50 -5.43 -0.88
C ILE A 210 -7.60 -5.69 0.32
N ASN A 211 -6.67 -6.63 0.19
CA ASN A 211 -5.74 -6.98 1.26
C ASN A 211 -4.31 -7.01 0.72
N LEU A 212 -3.50 -6.05 1.13
CA LEU A 212 -2.10 -5.89 0.73
C LEU A 212 -1.10 -6.23 1.86
N SER A 213 -1.57 -6.72 3.00
CA SER A 213 -0.74 -7.04 4.18
C SER A 213 0.35 -8.09 3.92
N ASN A 214 0.22 -8.85 2.85
CA ASN A 214 1.20 -9.86 2.45
C ASN A 214 2.32 -9.34 1.55
N LEU A 215 2.26 -8.08 1.11
CA LEU A 215 3.32 -7.45 0.34
C LEU A 215 4.59 -7.32 1.18
N ARG A 216 5.73 -7.45 0.54
CA ARG A 216 7.06 -7.21 1.11
C ARG A 216 7.80 -6.23 0.24
N PHE A 217 8.68 -5.45 0.82
CA PHE A 217 9.46 -4.45 0.09
C PHE A 217 10.93 -4.83 0.11
N GLU A 218 11.51 -4.92 -1.09
CA GLU A 218 12.96 -5.08 -1.24
C GLU A 218 13.68 -3.77 -0.88
N SER A 219 14.96 -3.86 -0.58
CA SER A 219 15.75 -2.69 -0.18
C SER A 219 15.88 -1.60 -1.25
N SER A 220 15.52 -1.90 -2.48
CA SER A 220 15.45 -0.96 -3.60
C SER A 220 14.19 -0.11 -3.56
N PHE A 221 13.09 -0.63 -3.03
CA PHE A 221 11.86 0.13 -2.81
C PHE A 221 12.01 0.92 -1.50
N ALA A 222 12.19 2.21 -1.60
CA ALA A 222 12.52 3.07 -0.47
C ALA A 222 11.23 3.60 0.17
N ILE A 223 10.82 3.00 1.28
CA ILE A 223 9.69 3.47 2.10
C ILE A 223 9.87 4.97 2.42
N GLY A 224 8.83 5.77 2.25
CA GLY A 224 8.86 7.23 2.40
C GLY A 224 9.30 8.00 1.14
N VAL A 225 9.65 7.28 0.07
CA VAL A 225 9.96 7.83 -1.26
C VAL A 225 9.09 7.17 -2.30
N ASP A 226 9.02 5.85 -2.29
CA ASP A 226 8.16 5.02 -3.12
C ASP A 226 6.89 4.69 -2.34
N SER A 227 5.78 4.49 -3.02
CA SER A 227 4.48 4.31 -2.35
C SER A 227 3.57 3.33 -3.05
N ILE A 228 2.66 2.75 -2.27
CA ILE A 228 1.48 2.06 -2.77
C ILE A 228 0.32 3.05 -2.72
N LEU A 229 -0.39 3.20 -3.82
CA LEU A 229 -1.61 3.99 -3.92
C LEU A 229 -2.80 3.06 -4.13
N VAL A 230 -3.70 2.98 -3.16
CA VAL A 230 -4.97 2.26 -3.31
C VAL A 230 -6.05 3.25 -3.70
N ASP A 231 -6.65 3.06 -4.86
CA ASP A 231 -7.70 3.94 -5.39
C ASP A 231 -9.02 3.17 -5.53
N ALA A 232 -9.95 3.44 -4.62
CA ALA A 232 -11.30 2.91 -4.64
C ALA A 232 -12.36 3.99 -4.94
N SER A 233 -11.96 5.19 -5.36
CA SER A 233 -12.86 6.34 -5.58
C SER A 233 -13.96 6.08 -6.62
N ASP A 234 -13.74 5.18 -7.56
CA ASP A 234 -14.72 4.78 -8.58
C ASP A 234 -15.55 3.55 -8.17
N ALA A 235 -15.33 2.97 -6.98
CA ALA A 235 -16.12 1.84 -6.51
C ALA A 235 -17.56 2.28 -6.23
N SER A 236 -18.51 1.44 -6.63
CA SER A 236 -19.96 1.74 -6.53
C SER A 236 -20.60 1.28 -5.22
N SER A 237 -19.85 0.67 -4.35
CA SER A 237 -20.25 0.15 -3.05
C SER A 237 -19.07 0.19 -2.10
N GLY A 238 -19.36 0.18 -0.80
CA GLY A 238 -18.34 0.18 0.23
C GLY A 238 -17.31 -0.93 0.06
N VAL A 239 -16.07 -0.59 0.41
CA VAL A 239 -14.91 -1.48 0.31
C VAL A 239 -14.31 -1.76 1.68
N THR A 240 -13.64 -2.90 1.79
CA THR A 240 -12.79 -3.22 2.93
C THR A 240 -11.35 -3.26 2.44
N ILE A 241 -10.51 -2.36 2.95
CA ILE A 241 -9.12 -2.22 2.54
C ILE A 241 -8.21 -2.52 3.74
N THR A 242 -7.20 -3.34 3.50
CA THR A 242 -6.04 -3.48 4.39
C THR A 242 -4.81 -3.14 3.57
N GLY A 243 -4.09 -2.12 3.99
CA GLY A 243 -2.86 -1.65 3.36
C GLY A 243 -1.69 -2.61 3.53
N SER A 244 -0.51 -2.14 3.30
CA SER A 244 0.73 -2.91 3.31
C SER A 244 1.50 -2.75 4.63
N ILE A 245 2.80 -3.04 4.60
CA ILE A 245 3.74 -2.78 5.69
C ILE A 245 4.58 -1.52 5.45
N GLY A 246 4.31 -0.76 4.43
CA GLY A 246 5.00 0.47 4.05
C GLY A 246 4.04 1.62 3.91
N ASP A 247 4.56 2.82 3.65
CA ASP A 247 3.76 4.03 3.52
C ASP A 247 2.75 3.89 2.37
N ASP A 248 1.47 3.92 2.70
CA ASP A 248 0.37 3.79 1.75
C ASP A 248 -0.37 5.13 1.57
N THR A 249 -0.94 5.32 0.40
CA THR A 249 -1.95 6.35 0.17
C THR A 249 -3.24 5.67 -0.23
N ILE A 250 -4.28 5.77 0.61
CA ILE A 250 -5.53 5.05 0.43
C ILE A 250 -6.67 6.03 0.23
N THR A 251 -7.44 5.82 -0.83
CA THR A 251 -8.69 6.54 -1.08
C THR A 251 -9.83 5.53 -1.13
N GLY A 252 -10.78 5.67 -0.24
CA GLY A 252 -12.01 4.88 -0.19
C GLY A 252 -13.01 5.22 -1.29
N SER A 253 -14.22 4.78 -1.15
CA SER A 253 -15.29 4.89 -2.14
C SER A 253 -16.23 6.09 -1.87
N ASN A 254 -17.43 6.03 -2.43
CA ASN A 254 -18.52 6.96 -2.11
C ASN A 254 -19.61 6.29 -1.24
N ALA A 255 -19.28 5.27 -0.49
CA ALA A 255 -20.16 4.51 0.39
C ALA A 255 -19.38 4.04 1.62
N ASP A 256 -20.04 3.55 2.64
CA ASP A 256 -19.46 3.17 3.92
C ASP A 256 -18.32 2.15 3.75
N ASP A 257 -17.11 2.56 4.11
CA ASP A 257 -15.89 1.81 3.94
C ASP A 257 -15.29 1.33 5.28
N ILE A 258 -14.47 0.30 5.23
CA ILE A 258 -13.64 -0.14 6.35
C ILE A 258 -12.20 -0.14 5.88
N ILE A 259 -11.37 0.73 6.45
CA ILE A 259 -10.00 0.96 6.00
C ILE A 259 -9.03 0.77 7.17
N ASN A 260 -8.01 -0.04 6.96
CA ASN A 260 -6.86 -0.18 7.84
C ASN A 260 -5.58 0.09 7.04
N GLY A 261 -4.79 1.10 7.43
CA GLY A 261 -3.57 1.50 6.74
C GLY A 261 -2.47 0.45 6.81
N GLY A 262 -2.20 -0.05 8.00
CA GLY A 262 -1.22 -1.12 8.21
C GLY A 262 -0.07 -0.72 9.14
N ASP A 263 1.15 -0.93 8.69
CA ASP A 263 2.34 -0.41 9.34
C ASP A 263 2.89 0.78 8.56
N ALA A 264 3.71 1.61 9.18
CA ALA A 264 4.41 2.79 8.65
C ALA A 264 3.52 4.06 8.59
N THR A 265 3.80 5.02 7.74
CA THR A 265 3.11 6.33 7.74
C THR A 265 2.15 6.42 6.58
N ASP A 266 0.87 6.36 6.88
CA ASP A 266 -0.18 6.28 5.89
C ASP A 266 -0.93 7.61 5.69
N ILE A 267 -1.47 7.79 4.51
CA ILE A 267 -2.40 8.87 4.18
C ILE A 267 -3.71 8.25 3.73
N ILE A 268 -4.75 8.41 4.54
CA ILE A 268 -6.04 7.76 4.32
C ILE A 268 -7.15 8.80 4.14
N SER A 269 -7.99 8.57 3.14
CA SER A 269 -9.25 9.29 2.96
C SER A 269 -10.40 8.29 2.79
N GLY A 270 -11.39 8.31 3.68
CA GLY A 270 -12.59 7.48 3.60
C GLY A 270 -13.41 7.82 2.36
N GLY A 271 -13.81 9.07 2.21
CA GLY A 271 -14.53 9.54 1.03
C GLY A 271 -15.89 10.12 1.33
N THR A 272 -16.95 9.48 0.95
CA THR A 272 -18.31 9.80 1.40
C THR A 272 -18.98 8.51 1.88
N GLY A 273 -19.77 8.59 2.91
CA GLY A 273 -20.34 7.44 3.61
C GLY A 273 -19.93 7.50 5.06
N ASP A 274 -20.47 6.61 5.87
CA ASP A 274 -20.07 6.46 7.27
C ASP A 274 -18.91 5.46 7.30
N ASP A 275 -17.68 5.98 7.37
CA ASP A 275 -16.46 5.20 7.20
C ASP A 275 -15.87 4.77 8.56
N THR A 276 -15.22 3.62 8.59
CA THR A 276 -14.40 3.17 9.74
C THR A 276 -12.94 3.14 9.33
N ILE A 277 -12.10 3.95 9.98
CA ILE A 277 -10.71 4.17 9.61
C ILE A 277 -9.78 3.85 10.77
N ASP A 278 -8.86 2.90 10.58
CA ASP A 278 -7.74 2.59 11.46
C ASP A 278 -6.43 2.90 10.69
N GLY A 279 -5.66 3.88 11.14
CA GLY A 279 -4.35 4.18 10.56
C GLY A 279 -3.37 3.03 10.70
N GLY A 280 -3.40 2.36 11.85
CA GLY A 280 -2.51 1.26 12.17
C GLY A 280 -1.31 1.70 13.00
N ASN A 281 -0.13 1.15 12.70
CA ASN A 281 1.11 1.57 13.37
C ASN A 281 1.80 2.64 12.54
N GLY A 282 2.07 3.79 13.12
CA GLY A 282 2.78 4.86 12.43
C GLY A 282 2.35 6.24 12.86
N ALA A 283 2.68 7.22 12.05
CA ALA A 283 2.19 8.58 12.22
C ALA A 283 1.30 8.92 11.03
N ASP A 284 0.03 8.61 11.15
CA ASP A 284 -0.88 8.57 10.03
C ASP A 284 -1.64 9.89 9.84
N THR A 285 -2.05 10.16 8.61
CA THR A 285 -2.89 11.30 8.28
C THR A 285 -4.25 10.78 7.81
N LEU A 286 -5.27 11.00 8.63
CA LEU A 286 -6.61 10.45 8.46
C LEU A 286 -7.60 11.54 8.08
N THR A 287 -8.40 11.28 7.09
CA THR A 287 -9.50 12.13 6.62
C THR A 287 -10.74 11.24 6.49
N GLY A 288 -11.77 11.51 7.27
CA GLY A 288 -13.05 10.79 7.17
C GLY A 288 -13.75 11.14 5.89
N GLY A 289 -14.05 12.40 5.71
CA GLY A 289 -14.73 12.91 4.54
C GLY A 289 -16.11 13.42 4.84
N ALA A 290 -17.12 12.86 4.22
CA ALA A 290 -18.49 13.27 4.45
C ALA A 290 -19.35 12.10 4.91
N GLY A 291 -19.85 12.18 6.10
CA GLY A 291 -20.64 11.14 6.81
C GLY A 291 -20.39 11.22 8.30
N ASP A 292 -20.84 10.22 9.03
CA ASP A 292 -20.55 10.01 10.44
C ASP A 292 -19.40 9.00 10.52
N ASP A 293 -18.15 9.48 10.61
CA ASP A 293 -16.97 8.63 10.49
C ASP A 293 -16.49 8.13 11.86
N GLU A 294 -15.94 6.93 11.87
CA GLU A 294 -15.34 6.31 13.05
C GLU A 294 -13.83 6.15 12.85
N PHE A 295 -13.06 6.85 13.67
CA PHE A 295 -11.61 6.68 13.72
C PHE A 295 -11.27 5.70 14.84
N ASP A 296 -10.75 4.52 14.46
CA ASP A 296 -10.43 3.42 15.37
C ASP A 296 -8.94 3.44 15.73
N PHE A 297 -8.63 3.53 17.02
CA PHE A 297 -7.26 3.53 17.52
C PHE A 297 -7.02 2.32 18.41
N THR A 298 -6.24 1.39 17.93
CA THR A 298 -5.74 0.31 18.77
C THR A 298 -4.71 0.87 19.77
N SER A 299 -4.80 0.49 21.03
CA SER A 299 -3.87 0.98 22.08
C SER A 299 -2.41 0.90 21.65
N GLY A 300 -1.74 2.03 21.58
CA GLY A 300 -0.35 2.18 21.19
C GLY A 300 -0.11 2.40 19.69
N SER A 301 -1.14 2.45 18.85
CA SER A 301 -1.00 2.78 17.42
C SER A 301 -0.62 4.24 17.22
N SER A 302 -1.15 5.16 18.03
CA SER A 302 -0.81 6.58 17.99
C SER A 302 -0.09 6.99 19.27
N THR A 303 1.18 7.33 19.18
CA THR A 303 2.03 7.68 20.33
C THR A 303 2.55 9.11 20.24
N GLU A 304 3.22 9.62 21.27
CA GLU A 304 3.84 10.96 21.22
C GLU A 304 4.88 11.10 20.10
N SER A 305 5.54 10.02 19.72
CA SER A 305 6.58 10.01 18.68
C SER A 305 6.06 9.63 17.29
N GLU A 306 4.92 8.95 17.23
CA GLU A 306 4.26 8.45 16.03
C GLU A 306 2.77 8.78 16.16
N MET A 307 2.45 10.06 16.11
CA MET A 307 1.13 10.58 16.43
C MET A 307 0.29 10.70 15.16
N ASP A 308 -0.90 10.13 15.19
CA ASP A 308 -1.85 10.25 14.12
C ASP A 308 -2.53 11.63 14.11
N SER A 309 -2.91 12.05 12.93
CA SER A 309 -3.56 13.32 12.68
C SER A 309 -4.86 13.14 11.91
N ILE A 310 -5.98 13.48 12.55
CA ILE A 310 -7.27 13.58 11.88
C ILE A 310 -7.42 15.00 11.33
N THR A 311 -7.69 15.13 10.03
CA THR A 311 -7.63 16.42 9.33
C THR A 311 -8.96 17.14 9.20
N ASP A 312 -10.08 16.43 9.37
CA ASP A 312 -11.42 16.95 9.11
C ASP A 312 -12.48 16.53 10.14
N TYR A 313 -12.07 16.10 11.32
CA TYR A 313 -12.99 15.68 12.39
C TYR A 313 -14.15 16.64 12.55
N GLN A 314 -15.38 16.16 12.43
CA GLN A 314 -16.58 16.95 12.54
C GLN A 314 -17.35 16.59 13.82
N ALA A 315 -17.53 17.57 14.68
CA ALA A 315 -18.40 17.48 15.85
C ALA A 315 -19.52 18.47 15.64
N ASP A 316 -20.69 18.03 15.24
CA ASP A 316 -21.85 18.93 15.07
C ASP A 316 -22.87 18.71 16.18
N ALA A 317 -23.24 19.81 16.85
CA ALA A 317 -24.26 19.82 17.88
C ALA A 317 -25.69 19.55 17.33
N ASP A 318 -25.86 19.56 16.02
CA ASP A 318 -27.16 19.48 15.35
C ASP A 318 -27.48 18.07 14.77
N ASP A 319 -26.63 17.04 15.04
CA ASP A 319 -26.87 15.61 14.73
C ASP A 319 -26.86 15.27 13.22
N GLU A 320 -26.26 16.11 12.38
CA GLU A 320 -26.17 15.84 10.94
C GLU A 320 -24.83 15.22 10.49
N HIS A 321 -23.75 15.40 11.27
CA HIS A 321 -22.43 14.76 11.03
C HIS A 321 -21.68 14.71 12.36
N ASN A 322 -21.47 13.51 12.89
CA ASN A 322 -20.78 13.31 14.17
C ASN A 322 -19.73 12.21 14.05
N ASP A 323 -18.51 12.62 13.80
CA ASP A 323 -17.40 11.70 13.84
C ASP A 323 -17.12 11.21 15.26
N THR A 324 -16.63 10.00 15.36
CA THR A 324 -16.29 9.36 16.62
C THR A 324 -14.85 8.88 16.64
N ILE A 325 -14.28 8.81 17.84
CA ILE A 325 -12.98 8.18 18.09
C ILE A 325 -13.25 6.95 18.95
N ASP A 326 -12.95 5.77 18.40
CA ASP A 326 -13.20 4.49 19.08
C ASP A 326 -11.91 3.81 19.55
N ASN A 327 -12.07 2.78 20.38
CA ASN A 327 -11.01 2.01 21.03
C ASN A 327 -10.08 2.79 21.97
N ILE A 328 -10.43 4.04 22.30
CA ILE A 328 -9.83 4.74 23.41
C ILE A 328 -10.50 4.23 24.70
N THR A 329 -9.78 3.43 25.48
CA THR A 329 -10.34 2.68 26.60
C THR A 329 -10.45 3.49 27.91
N GLY A 330 -10.07 4.76 27.87
CA GLY A 330 -10.11 5.65 29.03
C GLY A 330 -11.47 6.21 29.34
N THR A 331 -11.81 6.32 30.63
CA THR A 331 -12.98 7.13 31.05
C THR A 331 -12.64 8.61 30.95
N VAL A 332 -13.57 9.39 30.37
CA VAL A 332 -13.41 10.86 30.34
C VAL A 332 -13.22 11.40 31.75
N GLY A 333 -12.19 12.18 31.92
CA GLY A 333 -11.80 12.71 33.20
C GLY A 333 -12.92 13.52 33.89
N ALA A 334 -13.22 13.20 35.13
CA ALA A 334 -14.14 14.00 35.96
C ALA A 334 -13.54 15.37 36.29
N ASP A 335 -14.40 16.35 36.51
CA ASP A 335 -13.97 17.71 36.89
C ASP A 335 -13.08 17.71 38.14
N THR A 336 -11.88 18.28 38.03
CA THR A 336 -10.98 18.44 39.17
C THR A 336 -10.88 19.89 39.65
N SER A 337 -10.56 20.01 40.90
CA SER A 337 -10.37 21.34 41.53
C SER A 337 -9.10 22.05 41.07
N SER A 338 -8.03 21.36 40.72
CA SER A 338 -6.77 21.80 40.12
C SER A 338 -5.56 21.02 40.63
N VAL A 339 -4.57 20.76 39.76
CA VAL A 339 -3.31 20.08 40.08
C VAL A 339 -2.12 20.96 39.70
N ASP A 340 -1.07 20.98 40.55
CA ASP A 340 0.17 21.71 40.26
C ASP A 340 1.06 20.89 39.35
N VAL A 341 1.18 21.30 38.09
CA VAL A 341 1.95 20.62 37.04
C VAL A 341 3.34 21.19 36.79
N LYS A 342 3.77 22.13 37.62
CA LYS A 342 5.05 22.83 37.48
C LYS A 342 6.27 21.91 37.43
N SER A 343 6.23 20.80 38.16
CA SER A 343 7.36 19.87 38.20
C SER A 343 7.58 19.13 36.89
N ALA A 344 6.56 19.06 36.02
CA ALA A 344 6.61 18.40 34.70
C ALA A 344 7.14 19.32 33.59
N ILE A 345 7.18 20.65 33.82
CA ILE A 345 7.57 21.63 32.81
C ILE A 345 9.06 21.95 32.94
N SER A 346 9.82 21.73 31.87
CA SER A 346 11.25 22.03 31.86
C SER A 346 11.50 23.54 31.77
N GLY A 347 12.24 24.08 32.76
CA GLY A 347 12.65 25.49 32.77
C GLY A 347 11.96 26.38 33.81
N GLY A 348 10.97 25.90 34.52
CA GLY A 348 10.30 26.62 35.60
C GLY A 348 11.19 26.84 36.82
N SER A 349 12.00 27.89 36.83
CA SER A 349 12.84 28.27 37.97
C SER A 349 12.19 29.30 38.90
N GLY A 350 10.96 29.72 38.63
CA GLY A 350 10.21 30.68 39.39
C GLY A 350 9.44 30.08 40.58
N SER A 351 8.94 30.90 41.46
CA SER A 351 8.12 30.52 42.62
C SER A 351 6.61 30.45 42.29
N GLU A 352 6.25 30.50 41.00
CA GLU A 352 4.87 30.57 40.55
C GLU A 352 4.33 29.20 40.20
N VAL A 353 3.06 28.98 40.46
CA VAL A 353 2.37 27.68 40.29
C VAL A 353 1.68 27.69 38.96
N VAL A 354 1.97 26.69 38.09
CA VAL A 354 1.14 26.36 36.96
C VAL A 354 0.17 25.27 37.39
N THR A 355 -1.10 25.51 37.17
CA THR A 355 -2.17 24.65 37.64
C THR A 355 -2.95 24.12 36.44
N ALA A 356 -3.08 22.82 36.32
CA ALA A 356 -4.00 22.20 35.41
C ALA A 356 -5.36 21.98 36.08
N SER A 357 -6.43 22.26 35.38
CA SER A 357 -7.79 21.89 35.77
C SER A 357 -8.47 21.19 34.63
N VAL A 358 -9.29 20.21 34.94
CA VAL A 358 -10.10 19.52 33.95
C VAL A 358 -11.54 19.91 34.16
N THR A 359 -12.22 20.30 33.09
CA THR A 359 -13.64 20.60 33.10
C THR A 359 -14.27 19.96 31.86
N THR A 360 -15.23 19.10 32.07
CA THR A 360 -15.87 18.31 30.96
C THR A 360 -14.85 17.59 30.05
N GLY A 361 -13.83 16.98 30.64
CA GLY A 361 -12.75 16.29 29.92
C GLY A 361 -11.68 17.20 29.29
N ILE A 362 -11.81 18.52 29.39
CA ILE A 362 -10.88 19.46 28.75
C ILE A 362 -9.90 19.99 29.80
N VAL A 363 -8.61 19.88 29.52
CA VAL A 363 -7.54 20.44 30.34
C VAL A 363 -7.33 21.91 30.04
N THR A 364 -7.32 22.70 31.08
CA THR A 364 -6.96 24.13 31.02
C THR A 364 -5.79 24.40 31.95
N LEU A 365 -4.73 25.03 31.43
CA LEU A 365 -3.59 25.48 32.20
C LEU A 365 -3.75 26.95 32.63
N THR A 366 -3.60 27.21 33.92
CA THR A 366 -3.70 28.55 34.50
C THR A 366 -2.51 28.84 35.43
N GLY A 367 -2.15 30.10 35.56
CA GLY A 367 -1.01 30.55 36.38
C GLY A 367 -0.16 31.54 35.60
N ALA A 368 0.74 32.25 36.29
CA ALA A 368 1.54 33.30 35.67
C ALA A 368 2.54 32.74 34.64
N ASP A 369 2.97 31.51 34.82
CA ASP A 369 3.89 30.82 33.91
C ASP A 369 3.18 29.90 32.85
N SER A 370 1.84 29.86 32.83
CA SER A 370 1.10 29.03 31.85
C SER A 370 1.37 29.43 30.38
N GLY A 371 1.77 30.69 30.14
CA GLY A 371 2.17 31.18 28.81
C GLY A 371 3.59 30.82 28.40
N SER A 372 4.38 30.14 29.27
CA SER A 372 5.73 29.65 28.94
C SER A 372 5.75 28.19 28.51
N ILE A 373 4.60 27.50 28.47
CA ILE A 373 4.46 26.18 27.87
C ILE A 373 4.29 26.42 26.37
N ASP A 374 5.37 26.24 25.64
CA ASP A 374 5.45 26.63 24.23
C ASP A 374 5.69 25.46 23.29
N SER A 375 5.71 24.23 23.81
CA SER A 375 5.85 22.99 23.03
C SER A 375 4.76 21.97 23.34
N LEU A 376 4.44 21.14 22.37
CA LEU A 376 3.49 20.02 22.55
C LEU A 376 3.97 19.06 23.63
N ALA A 377 5.28 18.73 23.63
CA ALA A 377 5.88 17.85 24.64
C ALA A 377 5.70 18.40 26.07
N GLU A 378 5.76 19.71 26.27
CA GLU A 378 5.50 20.32 27.59
C GLU A 378 4.02 20.24 27.98
N TRP A 379 3.10 20.38 27.02
CA TRP A 379 1.68 20.15 27.26
C TRP A 379 1.38 18.70 27.63
N ILE A 380 1.91 17.75 26.87
CA ILE A 380 1.77 16.30 27.15
C ILE A 380 2.37 16.00 28.54
N ALA A 381 3.55 16.50 28.84
CA ALA A 381 4.15 16.34 30.16
C ALA A 381 3.30 16.96 31.30
N ALA A 382 2.63 18.07 31.02
CA ALA A 382 1.74 18.72 32.01
C ALA A 382 0.47 17.89 32.24
N VAL A 383 -0.13 17.30 31.21
CA VAL A 383 -1.34 16.47 31.36
C VAL A 383 -1.02 15.08 31.93
N SER A 384 0.21 14.60 31.78
CA SER A 384 0.66 13.32 32.33
C SER A 384 1.03 13.37 33.82
N VAL A 385 0.88 14.52 34.47
CA VAL A 385 1.07 14.60 35.93
C VAL A 385 -0.07 13.89 36.66
N ASP A 386 0.30 13.06 37.61
CA ASP A 386 -0.63 12.37 38.51
C ASP A 386 -1.73 13.32 39.02
N GLY A 387 -2.97 12.96 38.77
CA GLY A 387 -4.15 13.74 39.13
C GLY A 387 -4.72 14.66 38.03
N VAL A 388 -4.08 14.85 36.87
CA VAL A 388 -4.70 15.54 35.72
C VAL A 388 -5.52 14.55 34.86
N ILE A 389 -4.93 13.43 34.52
CA ILE A 389 -5.64 12.38 33.78
C ILE A 389 -6.33 11.36 34.71
N ALA A 390 -5.76 11.14 35.90
CA ALA A 390 -6.32 10.21 36.90
C ALA A 390 -7.62 10.72 37.53
N LEU A 391 -8.64 10.91 36.75
CA LEU A 391 -9.82 11.62 37.15
C LEU A 391 -11.02 10.69 37.31
N GLY A 392 -11.22 10.23 38.50
CA GLY A 392 -12.52 9.70 38.91
C GLY A 392 -12.60 8.21 39.15
N ALA A 393 -11.49 7.52 39.27
CA ALA A 393 -11.54 6.16 39.79
C ALA A 393 -10.95 6.09 41.18
N ASP A 394 -11.77 5.64 42.09
CA ASP A 394 -11.37 5.25 43.47
C ASP A 394 -10.52 3.95 43.47
N ASP A 395 -10.06 3.47 42.32
CA ASP A 395 -9.37 2.20 42.18
C ASP A 395 -8.19 2.21 41.18
N ALA A 396 -7.20 1.47 41.53
CA ALA A 396 -5.83 1.36 41.08
C ALA A 396 -5.61 0.87 39.64
N ASP A 397 -6.58 0.90 38.76
CA ASP A 397 -6.48 0.33 37.38
C ASP A 397 -7.33 1.16 36.38
N SER A 398 -7.38 2.49 36.47
CA SER A 398 -8.21 3.30 35.59
C SER A 398 -7.41 3.97 34.48
N THR A 399 -7.78 3.69 33.25
CA THR A 399 -7.44 4.47 32.06
C THR A 399 -8.22 5.77 32.05
N GLY A 400 -7.60 6.88 31.71
CA GLY A 400 -8.23 8.20 31.63
C GLY A 400 -7.98 8.88 30.29
N THR A 401 -8.98 9.61 29.79
CA THR A 401 -8.86 10.39 28.55
C THR A 401 -9.16 11.85 28.82
N VAL A 402 -8.32 12.72 28.27
CA VAL A 402 -8.50 14.17 28.32
C VAL A 402 -8.15 14.80 26.98
N ALA A 403 -8.68 15.99 26.73
CA ALA A 403 -8.26 16.77 25.57
C ALA A 403 -7.72 18.14 26.00
N PHE A 404 -6.88 18.73 25.17
CA PHE A 404 -6.40 20.10 25.33
C PHE A 404 -6.18 20.76 23.97
N GLN A 405 -6.11 22.07 23.95
CA GLN A 405 -5.85 22.84 22.72
C GLN A 405 -4.45 23.45 22.76
N PHE A 406 -3.71 23.26 21.67
CA PHE A 406 -2.38 23.82 21.46
C PHE A 406 -2.18 24.21 20.00
N ASN A 407 -1.67 25.43 19.75
CA ASN A 407 -1.36 25.96 18.41
C ASN A 407 -2.48 25.85 17.36
N GLY A 408 -3.72 25.89 17.78
CA GLY A 408 -4.88 25.85 16.87
C GLY A 408 -5.39 24.45 16.54
N ASN A 409 -4.83 23.43 17.20
CA ASN A 409 -5.27 22.04 17.11
C ASN A 409 -5.78 21.57 18.49
N THR A 410 -6.57 20.52 18.46
CA THR A 410 -7.01 19.80 19.66
C THR A 410 -6.25 18.48 19.73
N TYR A 411 -5.78 18.15 20.92
CA TYR A 411 -5.10 16.89 21.20
C TYR A 411 -5.93 16.07 22.17
N VAL A 412 -6.17 14.82 21.83
CA VAL A 412 -6.80 13.83 22.70
C VAL A 412 -5.70 12.92 23.23
N VAL A 413 -5.64 12.73 24.54
CA VAL A 413 -4.60 11.97 25.21
C VAL A 413 -5.23 10.91 26.08
N GLU A 414 -4.83 9.67 25.88
CA GLU A 414 -5.19 8.53 26.70
C GLU A 414 -4.00 8.09 27.56
N SER A 415 -4.29 7.73 28.81
CA SER A 415 -3.32 7.11 29.70
C SER A 415 -3.77 5.71 30.13
N ASN A 416 -2.82 4.80 30.19
CA ASN A 416 -2.98 3.49 30.79
C ASN A 416 -2.22 3.46 32.12
N ASP A 417 -2.80 3.99 33.17
CA ASP A 417 -2.16 3.96 34.47
C ASP A 417 -2.58 2.70 35.25
N THR A 418 -1.68 1.74 35.30
CA THR A 418 -1.68 0.76 36.37
C THR A 418 -0.90 1.36 37.54
N PHE A 419 -1.58 2.13 38.38
CA PHE A 419 -0.97 2.71 39.55
C PHE A 419 -0.28 1.67 40.43
N ASP A 420 1.01 1.56 40.29
CA ASP A 420 1.82 1.19 41.41
C ASP A 420 2.33 2.51 42.04
N ASN A 421 2.10 2.73 43.31
CA ASN A 421 2.44 3.92 44.07
C ASN A 421 3.92 4.36 44.05
N ASP A 422 4.71 3.87 43.10
CA ASP A 422 6.16 3.98 43.10
C ASP A 422 6.76 4.82 41.95
N THR A 423 5.96 5.24 40.94
CA THR A 423 6.46 6.10 39.85
C THR A 423 5.54 7.30 39.58
N PRO A 424 6.08 8.52 39.54
CA PRO A 424 5.29 9.73 39.42
C PRO A 424 4.88 10.10 37.99
N ASN A 425 4.91 9.19 37.03
CA ASN A 425 4.55 9.46 35.64
C ASN A 425 3.45 8.52 35.21
N VAL A 426 2.38 9.10 34.68
CA VAL A 426 1.32 8.42 33.95
C VAL A 426 1.89 7.99 32.61
N ASP A 427 1.76 6.72 32.26
CA ASP A 427 2.15 6.24 30.94
C ASP A 427 1.05 6.67 29.94
N ILE A 428 1.42 7.57 29.04
CA ILE A 428 0.57 7.94 27.90
C ILE A 428 0.68 6.85 26.86
N VAL A 429 -0.46 6.31 26.46
CA VAL A 429 -0.55 5.23 25.48
C VAL A 429 -1.02 5.70 24.11
N SER A 430 -1.80 6.78 24.06
CA SER A 430 -2.26 7.35 22.79
C SER A 430 -2.27 8.87 22.83
N VAL A 431 -1.86 9.49 21.73
CA VAL A 431 -1.98 10.94 21.48
C VAL A 431 -2.48 11.14 20.06
N ILE A 432 -3.64 11.74 19.93
CA ILE A 432 -4.30 11.98 18.66
C ILE A 432 -4.38 13.47 18.41
N GLU A 433 -4.02 13.93 17.22
CA GLU A 433 -4.15 15.32 16.81
C GLU A 433 -5.39 15.52 15.94
N LEU A 434 -6.28 16.40 16.35
CA LEU A 434 -7.40 16.90 15.55
C LEU A 434 -6.98 18.23 14.93
N THR A 435 -6.57 18.19 13.69
CA THR A 435 -5.97 19.35 13.00
C THR A 435 -7.01 20.44 12.70
N GLY A 436 -6.74 21.65 13.16
CA GLY A 436 -7.60 22.82 12.92
C GLY A 436 -8.87 22.86 13.76
N ILE A 437 -9.12 21.85 14.59
CA ILE A 437 -10.28 21.82 15.50
C ILE A 437 -9.96 22.67 16.73
N THR A 438 -10.79 23.67 16.97
CA THR A 438 -10.67 24.61 18.08
C THR A 438 -12.04 24.88 18.69
N GLY A 439 -12.05 25.32 19.96
CA GLY A 439 -13.29 25.71 20.62
C GLY A 439 -14.13 24.55 21.13
N ILE A 440 -13.53 23.36 21.28
CA ILE A 440 -14.19 22.23 21.93
C ILE A 440 -14.70 22.63 23.32
N THR A 441 -15.87 22.17 23.66
CA THR A 441 -16.55 22.51 24.94
C THR A 441 -16.71 21.31 25.86
N ALA A 442 -16.60 20.10 25.34
CA ALA A 442 -16.68 18.87 26.11
C ALA A 442 -15.99 17.70 25.41
N VAL A 443 -15.55 16.74 26.19
CA VAL A 443 -15.21 15.38 25.78
C VAL A 443 -16.16 14.47 26.55
N SER A 444 -16.85 13.55 25.89
CA SER A 444 -17.82 12.68 26.54
C SER A 444 -17.73 11.26 26.01
N ASP A 445 -17.96 10.29 26.89
CA ASP A 445 -18.13 8.91 26.47
C ASP A 445 -19.42 8.77 25.65
N ALA A 446 -19.33 8.13 24.50
CA ALA A 446 -20.51 7.71 23.77
C ALA A 446 -21.22 6.55 24.52
N ALA A 447 -22.43 6.23 24.12
CA ALA A 447 -23.22 5.17 24.74
C ALA A 447 -22.62 3.75 24.62
N ALA A 448 -21.57 3.57 23.82
CA ALA A 448 -20.78 2.36 23.72
C ALA A 448 -19.46 2.51 24.47
N ALA A 449 -19.03 1.47 25.16
CA ALA A 449 -17.98 1.48 26.21
C ALA A 449 -16.54 1.71 25.73
N SER A 450 -16.28 2.30 24.57
CA SER A 450 -14.94 2.59 24.04
C SER A 450 -14.91 3.74 23.04
N THR A 451 -15.98 4.50 22.95
CA THR A 451 -16.13 5.57 21.93
C THR A 451 -16.16 6.93 22.61
N ILE A 452 -15.44 7.90 22.09
CA ILE A 452 -15.36 9.26 22.59
C ILE A 452 -15.97 10.22 21.57
N LEU A 453 -16.81 11.11 22.06
CA LEU A 453 -17.36 12.24 21.32
C LEU A 453 -16.70 13.53 21.80
N ILE A 454 -16.26 14.35 20.86
CA ILE A 454 -15.72 15.68 21.10
C ILE A 454 -16.74 16.71 20.62
N ALA A 455 -17.20 17.57 21.50
CA ALA A 455 -18.24 18.55 21.21
C ALA A 455 -17.73 20.00 21.32
#